data_f7ddd9eb0421a5bf24959c17d587c965
#
_entry.id   f7ddd9eb0421a5bf24959c17d587c965
#
_cell.length_a   1.000
_cell.length_b   1.000
_cell.length_c   1.000
_cell.angle_alpha   90.00
_cell.angle_beta   90.00
_cell.angle_gamma   90.00
#
_symmetry.space_group_name_H-M   'P 1'
#
loop_
_entity.id
_entity.type
_entity.pdbx_description
1 polymer ?
#
loop_
_entity_poly.entity_id
_entity_poly.type
_entity_poly.pdbx_seq_one_letter_code
_entity_poly.pdbx_strand_id
1 'polypeptide(L)'
;MHVRTQETALNHVWMSGLLGDGFGATHGMIKSNLIWVVSRMHVQVDHYPLWGDVLEIDTWVGSSGKNGMRRDWLIRGRGSGNIYVRATSTWVMMNKNTRRLSKMPEEVRGEISPWFIDRHAIHEEATEKIIKLDSNAKHVDSDLKPKRSDLDMNQHVNNVKYVRWMLETIPDQFLQHHQLSSIILEYRKECGSSDVVQSICQPDEYSVSPSENVSMVRGPSLLPEVINGHHSLAGALQQWPTKYTHLLQLKAGEGYEEIVRGRTTWKKKL
;
A
#
# COMPACT_ATOMS: atom_id res chain seq x y z
N MET A 1 -7.48 9.74 3.26
CA MET A 1 -6.77 9.11 4.39
C MET A 1 -5.26 9.37 4.32
N HIS A 2 -4.56 9.05 3.23
CA HIS A 2 -3.11 9.16 3.08
C HIS A 2 -2.55 10.58 3.39
N VAL A 3 -3.22 11.65 2.98
CA VAL A 3 -2.83 13.03 3.28
C VAL A 3 -2.77 13.28 4.79
N ARG A 4 -3.74 12.78 5.55
CA ARG A 4 -3.80 12.95 7.01
C ARG A 4 -2.66 12.22 7.73
N THR A 5 -2.21 11.06 7.23
CA THR A 5 -1.07 10.35 7.81
C THR A 5 0.24 11.09 7.60
N GLN A 6 0.43 11.76 6.47
CA GLN A 6 1.59 12.62 6.24
C GLN A 6 1.60 13.84 7.17
N GLU A 7 0.47 14.53 7.30
CA GLU A 7 0.34 15.68 8.22
C GLU A 7 0.65 15.29 9.67
N THR A 8 0.11 14.15 10.15
CA THR A 8 0.39 13.69 11.52
C THR A 8 1.84 13.29 11.72
N ALA A 9 2.50 12.74 10.70
CA ALA A 9 3.93 12.43 10.76
C ALA A 9 4.78 13.70 10.90
N LEU A 10 4.51 14.73 10.09
CA LEU A 10 5.23 16.01 10.15
C LEU A 10 4.98 16.73 11.49
N ASN A 11 3.75 16.74 11.98
CA ASN A 11 3.41 17.30 13.29
C ASN A 11 4.16 16.58 14.42
N HIS A 12 4.27 15.25 14.36
CA HIS A 12 5.01 14.49 15.36
C HIS A 12 6.50 14.85 15.36
N VAL A 13 7.14 14.97 14.18
CA VAL A 13 8.55 15.38 14.06
C VAL A 13 8.75 16.81 14.55
N TRP A 14 7.83 17.73 14.23
CA TRP A 14 7.88 19.11 14.71
C TRP A 14 7.76 19.20 16.23
N MET A 15 6.80 18.50 16.81
CA MET A 15 6.59 18.49 18.28
C MET A 15 7.74 17.83 19.04
N SER A 16 8.48 16.91 18.43
CA SER A 16 9.65 16.28 19.04
C SER A 16 10.90 17.16 19.02
N GLY A 17 10.85 18.34 18.39
CA GLY A 17 12.01 19.25 18.30
C GLY A 17 13.11 18.78 17.34
N LEU A 18 12.87 17.72 16.57
CA LEU A 18 13.85 17.13 15.64
C LEU A 18 13.86 17.79 14.25
N LEU A 19 12.97 18.76 14.02
CA LEU A 19 12.78 19.38 12.72
C LEU A 19 13.90 20.39 12.43
N GLY A 20 14.96 19.95 11.77
CA GLY A 20 16.10 20.80 11.44
C GLY A 20 15.89 21.68 10.20
N ASP A 21 15.13 21.22 9.22
CA ASP A 21 14.93 21.88 7.91
C ASP A 21 13.48 22.27 7.61
N GLY A 22 12.56 22.02 8.51
CA GLY A 22 11.13 22.22 8.27
C GLY A 22 10.44 21.09 7.48
N PHE A 23 11.17 20.09 6.99
CA PHE A 23 10.68 19.03 6.11
C PHE A 23 10.87 17.60 6.66
N GLY A 24 11.37 17.48 7.88
CA GLY A 24 11.52 16.19 8.56
C GLY A 24 12.94 15.65 8.64
N ALA A 25 13.95 16.39 8.18
CA ALA A 25 15.34 16.03 8.39
C ALA A 25 15.83 16.51 9.76
N THR A 26 16.57 15.67 10.47
CA THR A 26 17.27 16.05 11.72
C THR A 26 18.54 16.87 11.43
N HIS A 27 19.13 17.47 12.46
CA HIS A 27 20.35 18.23 12.29
C HIS A 27 21.52 17.40 11.72
N GLY A 28 21.70 16.16 12.20
CA GLY A 28 22.71 15.24 11.69
C GLY A 28 22.47 14.85 10.23
N MET A 29 21.20 14.73 9.82
CA MET A 29 20.85 14.47 8.43
C MET A 29 21.22 15.63 7.52
N ILE A 30 20.91 16.87 7.91
CA ILE A 30 21.26 18.07 7.13
C ILE A 30 22.76 18.14 6.93
N LYS A 31 23.53 17.97 8.01
CA LYS A 31 25.01 17.97 8.00
C LYS A 31 25.58 16.90 7.07
N SER A 32 24.91 15.76 6.97
CA SER A 32 25.34 14.63 6.13
C SER A 32 24.70 14.61 4.73
N ASN A 33 23.94 15.64 4.34
CA ASN A 33 23.16 15.69 3.09
C ASN A 33 22.21 14.48 2.90
N LEU A 34 21.55 14.07 3.96
CA LEU A 34 20.64 12.92 3.95
C LEU A 34 19.18 13.36 4.05
N ILE A 35 18.32 12.57 3.41
CA ILE A 35 16.86 12.69 3.48
C ILE A 35 16.24 11.33 3.79
N TRP A 36 15.06 11.35 4.40
CA TRP A 36 14.23 10.16 4.52
C TRP A 36 13.47 9.88 3.22
N VAL A 37 13.49 8.62 2.80
CA VAL A 37 12.64 8.13 1.71
C VAL A 37 11.89 6.89 2.18
N VAL A 38 10.61 6.82 1.84
CA VAL A 38 9.80 5.62 2.12
C VAL A 38 10.20 4.52 1.15
N SER A 39 10.48 3.33 1.67
CA SER A 39 10.80 2.15 0.85
C SER A 39 9.63 1.17 0.76
N ARG A 40 8.81 1.11 1.80
CA ARG A 40 7.63 0.23 1.86
C ARG A 40 6.53 0.88 2.69
N MET A 41 5.30 0.62 2.31
CA MET A 41 4.10 0.99 3.07
C MET A 41 3.10 -0.15 3.05
N HIS A 42 2.51 -0.45 4.20
CA HIS A 42 1.42 -1.41 4.35
C HIS A 42 0.27 -0.72 5.09
N VAL A 43 -0.92 -0.80 4.54
CA VAL A 43 -2.15 -0.26 5.14
C VAL A 43 -3.18 -1.38 5.19
N GLN A 44 -3.80 -1.57 6.34
CA GLN A 44 -4.94 -2.46 6.55
C GLN A 44 -6.17 -1.62 6.91
N VAL A 45 -7.30 -1.90 6.26
CA VAL A 45 -8.57 -1.22 6.48
C VAL A 45 -9.54 -2.22 7.10
N ASP A 46 -9.73 -2.12 8.41
CA ASP A 46 -10.66 -2.99 9.15
C ASP A 46 -12.10 -2.55 8.88
N HIS A 47 -12.36 -1.23 9.02
CA HIS A 47 -13.65 -0.61 8.80
C HIS A 47 -13.52 0.72 8.05
N TYR A 48 -14.54 1.10 7.32
CA TYR A 48 -14.63 2.43 6.73
C TYR A 48 -15.43 3.36 7.65
N PRO A 49 -14.92 4.58 7.94
CA PRO A 49 -15.67 5.53 8.73
C PRO A 49 -16.91 6.02 7.98
N LEU A 50 -17.96 6.30 8.72
CA LEU A 50 -19.16 6.93 8.21
C LEU A 50 -19.05 8.45 8.24
N TRP A 51 -19.95 9.12 7.52
CA TRP A 51 -20.04 10.57 7.58
C TRP A 51 -20.43 11.01 9.00
N GLY A 52 -19.66 11.95 9.55
CA GLY A 52 -19.84 12.44 10.93
C GLY A 52 -18.97 11.74 11.96
N ASP A 53 -18.30 10.64 11.64
CA ASP A 53 -17.36 10.01 12.56
C ASP A 53 -16.17 10.93 12.86
N VAL A 54 -15.87 11.08 14.13
CA VAL A 54 -14.66 11.77 14.59
C VAL A 54 -13.55 10.76 14.76
N LEU A 55 -12.43 11.00 14.05
CA LEU A 55 -11.30 10.09 14.02
C LEU A 55 -10.16 10.58 14.91
N GLU A 56 -9.58 9.67 15.67
CA GLU A 56 -8.31 9.85 16.36
C GLU A 56 -7.20 9.12 15.58
N ILE A 57 -6.07 9.82 15.42
CA ILE A 57 -4.91 9.28 14.68
C ILE A 57 -3.71 9.29 15.63
N ASP A 58 -3.30 8.11 16.05
CA ASP A 58 -2.04 7.93 16.77
C ASP A 58 -0.92 7.62 15.75
N THR A 59 0.27 8.16 15.99
CA THR A 59 1.47 7.80 15.22
C THR A 59 2.68 7.71 16.14
N TRP A 60 3.56 6.76 15.85
CA TRP A 60 4.82 6.58 16.56
C TRP A 60 5.87 6.03 15.62
N VAL A 61 7.11 6.03 16.08
CA VAL A 61 8.26 5.52 15.33
C VAL A 61 8.93 4.38 16.08
N GLY A 62 9.60 3.51 15.36
CA GLY A 62 10.40 2.40 15.87
C GLY A 62 11.58 2.11 14.96
N SER A 63 12.48 1.25 15.39
CA SER A 63 13.58 0.80 14.56
C SER A 63 13.11 -0.11 13.43
N SER A 64 13.80 -0.08 12.30
CA SER A 64 13.63 -1.03 11.19
C SER A 64 15.01 -1.51 10.74
N GLY A 65 15.45 -2.65 11.28
CA GLY A 65 16.79 -3.13 11.09
C GLY A 65 17.86 -2.14 11.56
N LYS A 66 19.07 -2.24 10.98
CA LYS A 66 20.21 -1.41 11.40
C LYS A 66 20.17 0.02 10.85
N ASN A 67 19.60 0.24 9.68
CA ASN A 67 19.71 1.51 8.94
C ASN A 67 18.36 2.13 8.56
N GLY A 68 17.27 1.61 9.08
CA GLY A 68 15.92 2.08 8.78
C GLY A 68 15.15 2.55 10.01
N MET A 69 14.08 3.27 9.75
CA MET A 69 13.08 3.66 10.72
C MET A 69 11.72 3.14 10.26
N ARG A 70 10.95 2.61 11.19
CA ARG A 70 9.54 2.29 10.98
C ARG A 70 8.69 3.41 11.55
N ARG A 71 7.62 3.75 10.86
CA ARG A 71 6.56 4.60 11.39
C ARG A 71 5.23 3.87 11.27
N ASP A 72 4.49 3.88 12.35
CA ASP A 72 3.19 3.27 12.48
C ASP A 72 2.10 4.31 12.68
N TRP A 73 0.88 3.96 12.27
CA TRP A 73 -0.34 4.72 12.53
C TRP A 73 -1.48 3.80 12.94
N LEU A 74 -2.27 4.27 13.88
CA LEU A 74 -3.53 3.66 14.27
C LEU A 74 -4.63 4.72 14.17
N ILE A 75 -5.63 4.45 13.35
CA ILE A 75 -6.79 5.32 13.17
C ILE A 75 -8.00 4.63 13.78
N ARG A 76 -8.63 5.30 14.74
CA ARG A 76 -9.79 4.80 15.46
C ARG A 76 -10.89 5.86 15.57
N GLY A 77 -12.12 5.40 15.80
CA GLY A 77 -13.24 6.28 16.10
C GLY A 77 -13.17 6.82 17.52
N ARG A 78 -13.23 8.15 17.68
CA ARG A 78 -13.36 8.78 18.98
C ARG A 78 -14.70 8.38 19.60
N GLY A 79 -14.71 7.87 20.78
CA GLY A 79 -15.92 7.45 21.48
C GLY A 79 -16.32 5.97 21.25
N SER A 80 -16.19 5.42 20.06
CA SER A 80 -16.43 3.98 19.81
C SER A 80 -15.21 3.11 20.12
N GLY A 81 -14.01 3.65 20.00
CA GLY A 81 -12.76 2.90 20.09
C GLY A 81 -12.51 1.94 18.91
N ASN A 82 -13.45 1.84 17.97
CA ASN A 82 -13.31 0.96 16.82
C ASN A 82 -12.11 1.35 15.98
N ILE A 83 -11.30 0.35 15.63
CA ILE A 83 -10.14 0.57 14.76
C ILE A 83 -10.64 0.57 13.32
N TYR A 84 -10.36 1.65 12.61
CA TYR A 84 -10.66 1.79 11.19
C TYR A 84 -9.47 1.39 10.32
N VAL A 85 -8.27 1.83 10.68
CA VAL A 85 -7.08 1.60 9.87
C VAL A 85 -5.85 1.40 10.73
N ARG A 86 -5.03 0.45 10.31
CA ARG A 86 -3.64 0.27 10.72
C ARG A 86 -2.73 0.53 9.55
N ALA A 87 -1.64 1.23 9.78
CA ALA A 87 -0.63 1.42 8.75
C ALA A 87 0.78 1.35 9.34
N THR A 88 1.70 0.86 8.53
CA THR A 88 3.13 0.87 8.83
C THR A 88 3.91 1.28 7.59
N SER A 89 5.00 2.00 7.77
CA SER A 89 5.92 2.36 6.69
C SER A 89 7.35 2.18 7.13
N THR A 90 8.19 1.72 6.21
CA THR A 90 9.63 1.60 6.39
C THR A 90 10.33 2.72 5.64
N TRP A 91 11.20 3.42 6.34
CA TRP A 91 11.97 4.55 5.85
C TRP A 91 13.45 4.23 5.86
N VAL A 92 14.12 4.65 4.82
CA VAL A 92 15.57 4.50 4.65
C VAL A 92 16.17 5.84 4.31
N MET A 93 17.49 5.97 4.51
CA MET A 93 18.20 7.19 4.17
C MET A 93 18.69 7.18 2.74
N MET A 94 18.64 8.34 2.11
CA MET A 94 19.15 8.61 0.79
C MET A 94 20.00 9.88 0.83
N ASN A 95 21.14 9.86 0.15
CA ASN A 95 21.91 11.07 -0.06
C ASN A 95 21.18 11.99 -1.05
N LYS A 96 20.95 13.24 -0.64
CA LYS A 96 20.16 14.24 -1.39
C LYS A 96 20.77 14.56 -2.76
N ASN A 97 22.11 14.59 -2.85
CA ASN A 97 22.83 14.98 -4.07
C ASN A 97 23.02 13.81 -5.04
N THR A 98 23.43 12.63 -4.52
CA THR A 98 23.73 11.47 -5.35
C THR A 98 22.52 10.58 -5.62
N ARG A 99 21.41 10.77 -4.90
CA ARG A 99 20.17 9.97 -4.94
C ARG A 99 20.43 8.47 -4.68
N ARG A 100 21.51 8.14 -3.96
CA ARG A 100 21.84 6.77 -3.57
C ARG A 100 21.47 6.51 -2.11
N LEU A 101 21.04 5.28 -1.83
CA LEU A 101 20.77 4.85 -0.46
C LEU A 101 22.04 4.97 0.40
N SER A 102 21.86 5.37 1.65
CA SER A 102 22.93 5.58 2.61
C SER A 102 22.68 4.78 3.89
N LYS A 103 23.74 4.42 4.58
CA LYS A 103 23.65 3.94 5.96
C LYS A 103 23.26 5.09 6.87
N MET A 104 22.59 4.76 7.96
CA MET A 104 22.27 5.72 9.01
C MET A 104 23.54 6.07 9.81
N PRO A 105 23.98 7.34 9.84
CA PRO A 105 25.08 7.77 10.71
C PRO A 105 24.71 7.59 12.19
N GLU A 106 25.71 7.36 13.02
CA GLU A 106 25.50 7.18 14.46
C GLU A 106 24.92 8.45 15.12
N GLU A 107 25.35 9.63 14.65
CA GLU A 107 24.80 10.93 15.08
C GLU A 107 23.29 10.99 14.88
N VAL A 108 22.81 10.63 13.68
CA VAL A 108 21.36 10.61 13.38
C VAL A 108 20.63 9.54 14.19
N ARG A 109 21.27 8.37 14.37
CA ARG A 109 20.70 7.34 15.23
C ARG A 109 20.53 7.84 16.66
N GLY A 110 21.52 8.54 17.21
CA GLY A 110 21.44 9.14 18.54
C GLY A 110 20.31 10.16 18.69
N GLU A 111 20.02 10.93 17.62
CA GLU A 111 18.94 11.90 17.62
C GLU A 111 17.54 11.24 17.64
N ILE A 112 17.35 10.14 16.93
CA ILE A 112 16.01 9.54 16.73
C ILE A 112 15.70 8.37 17.66
N SER A 113 16.71 7.64 18.13
CA SER A 113 16.50 6.44 18.97
C SER A 113 15.76 6.69 20.28
N PRO A 114 15.85 7.86 20.96
CA PRO A 114 15.06 8.15 22.17
C PRO A 114 13.55 8.16 21.91
N TRP A 115 13.13 8.32 20.66
CA TRP A 115 11.72 8.37 20.25
C TRP A 115 11.18 7.01 19.80
N PHE A 116 12.02 5.98 19.76
CA PHE A 116 11.61 4.66 19.31
C PHE A 116 10.76 3.95 20.38
N ILE A 117 9.60 3.48 19.92
CA ILE A 117 8.66 2.70 20.71
C ILE A 117 8.59 1.31 20.12
N ASP A 118 8.75 0.29 20.96
CA ASP A 118 8.59 -1.12 20.57
C ASP A 118 7.09 -1.49 20.57
N ARG A 119 6.39 -0.94 19.60
CA ARG A 119 4.97 -1.18 19.36
C ARG A 119 4.71 -1.24 17.86
N HIS A 120 3.92 -2.19 17.41
CA HIS A 120 3.55 -2.37 16.01
C HIS A 120 2.05 -2.18 15.82
N ALA A 121 1.65 -1.36 14.82
CA ALA A 121 0.25 -1.24 14.44
C ALA A 121 -0.23 -2.48 13.67
N ILE A 122 0.66 -3.10 12.90
CA ILE A 122 0.44 -4.34 12.15
C ILE A 122 1.43 -5.36 12.69
N HIS A 123 0.93 -6.44 13.32
CA HIS A 123 1.76 -7.48 13.92
C HIS A 123 2.27 -8.51 12.91
N GLU A 124 1.41 -8.85 11.92
CA GLU A 124 1.76 -9.77 10.84
C GLU A 124 2.09 -8.96 9.59
N GLU A 125 3.35 -8.54 9.47
CA GLU A 125 3.79 -7.91 8.24
C GLU A 125 3.91 -8.98 7.15
N ALA A 126 3.23 -8.73 6.02
CA ALA A 126 3.40 -9.57 4.83
C ALA A 126 4.85 -9.46 4.35
N THR A 127 5.62 -10.53 4.57
CA THR A 127 7.03 -10.60 4.18
C THR A 127 7.22 -10.99 2.71
N GLU A 128 6.14 -11.43 2.06
CA GLU A 128 6.17 -11.83 0.66
C GLU A 128 6.60 -10.69 -0.25
N LYS A 129 7.58 -10.98 -1.09
CA LYS A 129 8.03 -10.06 -2.14
C LYS A 129 6.94 -9.93 -3.20
N ILE A 130 6.63 -8.69 -3.57
CA ILE A 130 5.70 -8.43 -4.66
C ILE A 130 6.39 -8.75 -6.00
N ILE A 131 5.80 -9.66 -6.78
CA ILE A 131 6.32 -10.08 -8.08
C ILE A 131 6.21 -8.90 -9.06
N LYS A 132 7.23 -8.70 -9.90
CA LYS A 132 7.17 -7.74 -10.99
C LYS A 132 6.25 -8.28 -12.08
N LEU A 133 5.27 -7.49 -12.48
CA LEU A 133 4.43 -7.79 -13.63
C LEU A 133 5.20 -7.54 -14.94
N ASP A 134 4.86 -8.30 -15.96
CA ASP A 134 5.36 -8.13 -17.32
C ASP A 134 4.36 -7.33 -18.19
N SER A 135 4.69 -7.15 -19.47
CA SER A 135 3.86 -6.43 -20.43
C SER A 135 2.55 -7.14 -20.81
N ASN A 136 2.37 -8.42 -20.41
CA ASN A 136 1.18 -9.22 -20.73
C ASN A 136 0.11 -9.13 -19.63
N ALA A 137 0.25 -8.20 -18.70
CA ALA A 137 -0.72 -7.98 -17.63
C ALA A 137 -2.12 -7.68 -18.19
N LYS A 138 -3.15 -8.15 -17.47
CA LYS A 138 -4.54 -8.13 -17.93
C LYS A 138 -5.11 -6.72 -18.10
N HIS A 139 -4.69 -5.78 -17.25
CA HIS A 139 -5.18 -4.41 -17.26
C HIS A 139 -4.00 -3.45 -17.31
N VAL A 140 -4.06 -2.53 -18.26
CA VAL A 140 -2.99 -1.55 -18.51
C VAL A 140 -3.64 -0.19 -18.75
N ASP A 141 -3.14 0.83 -18.08
CA ASP A 141 -3.47 2.24 -18.32
C ASP A 141 -2.16 3.00 -18.60
N SER A 142 -2.07 3.65 -19.75
CA SER A 142 -0.85 4.25 -20.28
C SER A 142 -0.98 5.76 -20.41
N ASP A 143 0.15 6.42 -20.64
CA ASP A 143 0.24 7.86 -20.88
C ASP A 143 -0.30 8.74 -19.75
N LEU A 144 -0.27 8.20 -18.52
CA LEU A 144 -0.64 8.92 -17.31
C LEU A 144 0.39 10.02 -17.03
N LYS A 145 -0.09 11.25 -16.85
CA LYS A 145 0.76 12.41 -16.58
C LYS A 145 0.43 13.02 -15.22
N PRO A 146 1.44 13.31 -14.39
CA PRO A 146 1.23 14.09 -13.18
C PRO A 146 0.66 15.47 -13.49
N LYS A 147 -0.28 15.93 -12.67
CA LYS A 147 -0.74 17.31 -12.67
C LYS A 147 0.06 18.10 -11.63
N ARG A 148 0.08 19.43 -11.75
CA ARG A 148 0.76 20.28 -10.77
C ARG A 148 0.25 20.08 -9.35
N SER A 149 -1.04 19.75 -9.19
CA SER A 149 -1.67 19.43 -7.91
C SER A 149 -1.27 18.06 -7.33
N ASP A 150 -0.63 17.21 -8.12
CA ASP A 150 -0.18 15.88 -7.69
C ASP A 150 1.22 15.90 -7.09
N LEU A 151 1.91 17.06 -7.16
CA LEU A 151 3.28 17.21 -6.67
C LEU A 151 3.29 17.59 -5.19
N ASP A 152 4.28 17.06 -4.48
CA ASP A 152 4.61 17.46 -3.12
C ASP A 152 5.50 18.72 -3.12
N MET A 153 5.91 19.15 -1.91
CA MET A 153 6.78 20.31 -1.73
C MET A 153 8.18 20.13 -2.34
N ASN A 154 8.62 18.89 -2.58
CA ASN A 154 9.89 18.55 -3.23
C ASN A 154 9.77 18.48 -4.76
N GLN A 155 8.63 18.85 -5.33
CA GLN A 155 8.31 18.75 -6.75
C GLN A 155 8.32 17.33 -7.32
N HIS A 156 8.14 16.31 -6.45
CA HIS A 156 7.92 14.93 -6.82
C HIS A 156 6.45 14.56 -6.71
N VAL A 157 6.03 13.56 -7.45
CA VAL A 157 4.66 13.04 -7.38
C VAL A 157 4.40 12.48 -5.99
N ASN A 158 3.35 13.00 -5.34
CA ASN A 158 2.93 12.55 -4.02
C ASN A 158 2.51 11.08 -4.04
N ASN A 159 2.90 10.34 -3.01
CA ASN A 159 2.61 8.90 -2.86
C ASN A 159 1.10 8.57 -2.96
N VAL A 160 0.22 9.51 -2.61
CA VAL A 160 -1.25 9.36 -2.78
C VAL A 160 -1.63 9.16 -4.23
N LYS A 161 -0.92 9.82 -5.16
CA LYS A 161 -1.21 9.71 -6.59
C LYS A 161 -0.89 8.33 -7.14
N TYR A 162 0.19 7.70 -6.67
CA TYR A 162 0.53 6.32 -7.05
C TYR A 162 -0.60 5.35 -6.69
N VAL A 163 -1.13 5.45 -5.47
CA VAL A 163 -2.27 4.64 -5.04
C VAL A 163 -3.48 4.87 -5.96
N ARG A 164 -3.77 6.13 -6.30
CA ARG A 164 -4.89 6.46 -7.16
C ARG A 164 -4.74 5.84 -8.54
N TRP A 165 -3.60 5.97 -9.20
CA TRP A 165 -3.34 5.36 -10.50
C TRP A 165 -3.48 3.83 -10.47
N MET A 166 -2.97 3.17 -9.41
CA MET A 166 -3.13 1.72 -9.25
C MET A 166 -4.59 1.31 -9.13
N LEU A 167 -5.39 2.05 -8.36
CA LEU A 167 -6.80 1.72 -8.13
C LEU A 167 -7.67 2.00 -9.36
N GLU A 168 -7.37 3.06 -10.11
CA GLU A 168 -8.07 3.42 -11.35
C GLU A 168 -7.86 2.41 -12.49
N THR A 169 -6.78 1.60 -12.44
CA THR A 169 -6.51 0.52 -13.42
C THR A 169 -7.34 -0.74 -13.14
N ILE A 170 -7.95 -0.87 -11.96
CA ILE A 170 -8.83 -2.00 -11.62
C ILE A 170 -10.19 -1.79 -12.29
N PRO A 171 -10.83 -2.85 -12.87
CA PRO A 171 -12.13 -2.72 -13.51
C PRO A 171 -13.22 -2.15 -12.60
N ASP A 172 -13.97 -1.16 -13.08
CA ASP A 172 -15.05 -0.50 -12.33
C ASP A 172 -16.10 -1.48 -11.82
N GLN A 173 -16.46 -2.48 -12.64
CA GLN A 173 -17.42 -3.52 -12.25
C GLN A 173 -16.97 -4.27 -10.99
N PHE A 174 -15.67 -4.51 -10.82
CA PHE A 174 -15.12 -5.10 -9.60
C PHE A 174 -15.23 -4.13 -8.42
N LEU A 175 -14.86 -2.86 -8.61
CA LEU A 175 -14.86 -1.83 -7.57
C LEU A 175 -16.27 -1.50 -7.04
N GLN A 176 -17.33 -1.68 -7.87
CA GLN A 176 -18.71 -1.49 -7.44
C GLN A 176 -19.10 -2.44 -6.30
N HIS A 177 -18.60 -3.67 -6.31
CA HIS A 177 -18.99 -4.73 -5.38
C HIS A 177 -17.95 -5.04 -4.29
N HIS A 178 -16.74 -4.45 -4.38
CA HIS A 178 -15.64 -4.73 -3.47
C HIS A 178 -15.09 -3.45 -2.85
N GLN A 179 -14.55 -3.58 -1.66
CA GLN A 179 -13.85 -2.51 -0.94
C GLN A 179 -12.45 -2.99 -0.55
N LEU A 180 -11.50 -2.07 -0.57
CA LEU A 180 -10.11 -2.34 -0.23
C LEU A 180 -10.01 -2.75 1.25
N SER A 181 -9.35 -3.88 1.53
CA SER A 181 -9.05 -4.31 2.90
C SER A 181 -7.57 -4.17 3.25
N SER A 182 -6.68 -4.23 2.25
CA SER A 182 -5.25 -4.00 2.47
C SER A 182 -4.57 -3.51 1.21
N ILE A 183 -3.52 -2.70 1.37
CA ILE A 183 -2.59 -2.32 0.30
C ILE A 183 -1.16 -2.34 0.81
N ILE A 184 -0.27 -2.96 0.04
CA ILE A 184 1.16 -2.98 0.25
C ILE A 184 1.83 -2.32 -0.94
N LEU A 185 2.76 -1.41 -0.69
CA LEU A 185 3.52 -0.68 -1.70
C LEU A 185 5.01 -0.83 -1.45
N GLU A 186 5.78 -1.08 -2.50
CA GLU A 186 7.24 -1.07 -2.49
C GLU A 186 7.72 0.01 -3.46
N TYR A 187 8.33 1.04 -2.91
CA TYR A 187 8.84 2.19 -3.68
C TYR A 187 10.26 1.90 -4.19
N ARG A 188 10.50 2.17 -5.47
CA ARG A 188 11.78 1.90 -6.15
C ARG A 188 12.43 3.17 -6.65
N LYS A 189 11.63 4.08 -7.22
CA LYS A 189 12.09 5.34 -7.83
C LYS A 189 11.03 6.41 -7.69
N GLU A 190 11.47 7.65 -7.67
CA GLU A 190 10.59 8.83 -7.69
C GLU A 190 10.12 9.15 -9.11
N CYS A 191 8.97 9.82 -9.19
CA CYS A 191 8.39 10.33 -10.42
C CYS A 191 8.33 11.86 -10.35
N GLY A 192 8.80 12.52 -11.37
CA GLY A 192 8.77 13.96 -11.53
C GLY A 192 7.56 14.47 -12.32
N SER A 193 7.44 15.79 -12.46
CA SER A 193 6.31 16.44 -13.12
C SER A 193 6.23 16.21 -14.63
N SER A 194 7.36 15.91 -15.29
CA SER A 194 7.46 15.71 -16.74
C SER A 194 7.36 14.26 -17.17
N ASP A 195 7.32 13.34 -16.21
CA ASP A 195 7.33 11.91 -16.49
C ASP A 195 5.99 11.43 -17.04
N VAL A 196 6.06 10.37 -17.85
CA VAL A 196 4.89 9.66 -18.35
C VAL A 196 4.86 8.28 -17.71
N VAL A 197 3.76 7.98 -17.04
CA VAL A 197 3.59 6.76 -16.23
C VAL A 197 2.67 5.78 -16.94
N GLN A 198 2.98 4.50 -16.80
CA GLN A 198 2.08 3.41 -17.11
C GLN A 198 1.72 2.68 -15.82
N SER A 199 0.43 2.41 -15.63
CA SER A 199 -0.11 1.59 -14.54
C SER A 199 -0.54 0.24 -15.09
N ILE A 200 -0.03 -0.82 -14.49
CA ILE A 200 -0.31 -2.20 -14.88
C ILE A 200 -0.92 -2.91 -13.68
N CYS A 201 -1.97 -3.70 -13.93
CA CYS A 201 -2.65 -4.44 -12.88
C CYS A 201 -3.06 -5.84 -13.36
N GLN A 202 -2.88 -6.81 -12.50
CA GLN A 202 -3.29 -8.20 -12.75
C GLN A 202 -3.92 -8.80 -11.50
N PRO A 203 -5.09 -9.47 -11.63
CA PRO A 203 -5.61 -10.28 -10.54
C PRO A 203 -4.64 -11.43 -10.24
N ASP A 204 -4.37 -11.67 -8.96
CA ASP A 204 -3.61 -12.85 -8.55
C ASP A 204 -4.47 -14.08 -8.91
N GLU A 205 -3.86 -15.06 -9.55
CA GLU A 205 -4.54 -16.32 -9.88
C GLU A 205 -5.08 -16.94 -8.60
N TYR A 206 -6.31 -17.45 -8.65
CA TYR A 206 -6.93 -18.09 -7.51
C TYR A 206 -6.00 -19.20 -7.02
N SER A 207 -5.41 -19.03 -5.85
CA SER A 207 -5.04 -20.14 -5.03
C SER A 207 -6.35 -20.82 -4.60
N VAL A 208 -6.83 -21.73 -5.42
CA VAL A 208 -7.83 -22.70 -4.99
C VAL A 208 -7.15 -23.45 -3.85
N SER A 209 -7.50 -23.10 -2.62
CA SER A 209 -7.15 -23.95 -1.47
C SER A 209 -7.80 -25.28 -1.75
N PRO A 210 -7.04 -26.38 -1.84
CA PRO A 210 -7.62 -27.70 -1.85
C PRO A 210 -7.97 -28.03 -0.39
N SER A 211 -9.00 -27.42 0.12
CA SER A 211 -9.64 -27.80 1.38
C SER A 211 -11.09 -28.10 1.06
N GLU A 212 -11.33 -29.29 0.73
CA GLU A 212 -12.07 -30.31 1.45
C GLU A 212 -12.21 -31.52 0.54
N ASN A 213 -11.45 -32.54 0.85
CA ASN A 213 -11.72 -33.90 0.43
C ASN A 213 -13.13 -34.24 0.86
N VAL A 214 -14.10 -34.01 -0.01
CA VAL A 214 -15.36 -34.75 0.07
C VAL A 214 -15.02 -36.15 -0.32
N SER A 215 -14.77 -37.01 0.67
CA SER A 215 -14.70 -38.44 0.54
C SER A 215 -16.00 -38.90 -0.11
N MET A 216 -15.95 -39.21 -1.40
CA MET A 216 -17.01 -39.95 -2.07
C MET A 216 -17.15 -41.31 -1.40
N VAL A 217 -18.06 -41.44 -0.46
CA VAL A 217 -18.60 -42.70 -0.07
C VAL A 217 -19.46 -43.22 -1.22
N ARG A 218 -18.94 -44.21 -1.93
CA ARG A 218 -19.70 -45.01 -2.89
C ARG A 218 -20.77 -45.78 -2.14
N GLY A 219 -22.02 -45.43 -2.27
CA GLY A 219 -23.18 -46.21 -1.93
C GLY A 219 -23.92 -46.61 -3.20
N PRO A 220 -24.63 -47.76 -3.21
CA PRO A 220 -25.10 -48.40 -4.44
C PRO A 220 -26.31 -47.73 -5.09
N SER A 221 -26.33 -47.87 -6.40
CA SER A 221 -27.33 -47.42 -7.37
C SER A 221 -28.79 -47.74 -7.03
N LEU A 222 -29.66 -46.71 -7.15
CA LEU A 222 -31.04 -46.93 -7.56
C LEU A 222 -31.39 -45.84 -8.63
N LEU A 223 -31.96 -46.28 -9.72
CA LEU A 223 -32.34 -45.58 -10.92
C LEU A 223 -33.62 -44.71 -10.75
N PRO A 224 -34.04 -43.96 -11.77
CA PRO A 224 -34.40 -42.55 -11.64
C PRO A 224 -35.90 -42.32 -11.70
N GLU A 225 -36.38 -41.28 -11.06
CA GLU A 225 -37.66 -40.66 -11.43
C GLU A 225 -37.38 -39.27 -12.04
N VAL A 226 -37.88 -39.14 -13.23
CA VAL A 226 -37.92 -37.95 -14.05
C VAL A 226 -38.89 -36.94 -13.43
N ILE A 227 -38.40 -35.81 -12.95
CA ILE A 227 -39.25 -34.63 -12.72
C ILE A 227 -38.70 -33.49 -13.58
N ASN A 228 -39.51 -33.17 -14.61
CA ASN A 228 -39.35 -31.97 -15.41
C ASN A 228 -39.52 -30.71 -14.54
N GLY A 229 -38.46 -29.98 -14.36
CA GLY A 229 -38.48 -28.65 -13.80
C GLY A 229 -37.35 -27.85 -14.42
N HIS A 230 -37.66 -27.04 -15.40
CA HIS A 230 -36.75 -26.03 -15.96
C HIS A 230 -36.41 -25.02 -14.88
N HIS A 231 -35.34 -25.26 -14.12
CA HIS A 231 -34.61 -24.21 -13.44
C HIS A 231 -33.20 -24.16 -14.06
N SER A 232 -33.03 -23.13 -14.90
CA SER A 232 -31.76 -22.73 -15.42
C SER A 232 -30.76 -22.45 -14.25
N LEU A 233 -29.94 -23.44 -13.93
CA LEU A 233 -28.77 -23.28 -13.09
C LEU A 233 -27.64 -22.58 -13.87
N ALA A 234 -27.94 -21.41 -14.46
CA ALA A 234 -26.99 -20.53 -15.11
C ALA A 234 -26.60 -19.37 -14.18
N GLY A 235 -26.25 -19.68 -12.96
CA GLY A 235 -25.60 -18.77 -12.04
C GLY A 235 -24.25 -19.36 -11.66
N ALA A 236 -23.34 -19.53 -12.63
CA ALA A 236 -21.93 -19.69 -12.28
C ALA A 236 -21.58 -18.45 -11.47
N LEU A 237 -21.50 -18.60 -10.14
CA LEU A 237 -21.04 -17.55 -9.23
C LEU A 237 -19.70 -17.08 -9.75
N GLN A 238 -19.67 -15.94 -10.43
CA GLN A 238 -18.46 -15.31 -10.92
C GLN A 238 -17.59 -15.03 -9.70
N GLN A 239 -16.60 -15.89 -9.49
CA GLN A 239 -15.69 -15.78 -8.36
C GLN A 239 -14.66 -14.71 -8.67
N TRP A 240 -14.83 -13.54 -8.05
CA TRP A 240 -13.90 -12.42 -8.21
C TRP A 240 -12.60 -12.68 -7.46
N PRO A 241 -11.45 -12.25 -8.02
CA PRO A 241 -10.17 -12.33 -7.32
C PRO A 241 -10.22 -11.45 -6.06
N THR A 242 -9.61 -11.93 -4.99
CA THR A 242 -9.51 -11.17 -3.75
C THR A 242 -8.26 -10.32 -3.66
N LYS A 243 -7.31 -10.53 -4.58
CA LYS A 243 -6.02 -9.83 -4.63
C LYS A 243 -5.69 -9.39 -6.05
N TYR A 244 -5.01 -8.25 -6.13
CA TYR A 244 -4.41 -7.74 -7.37
C TYR A 244 -2.95 -7.36 -7.11
N THR A 245 -2.08 -7.70 -8.06
CA THR A 245 -0.71 -7.21 -8.14
C THR A 245 -0.65 -6.03 -9.09
N HIS A 246 0.11 -5.00 -8.73
CA HIS A 246 0.23 -3.74 -9.47
C HIS A 246 1.70 -3.40 -9.74
N LEU A 247 1.93 -2.74 -10.87
CA LEU A 247 3.20 -2.13 -11.21
C LEU A 247 2.95 -0.75 -11.81
N LEU A 248 3.60 0.27 -11.25
CA LEU A 248 3.75 1.57 -11.90
C LEU A 248 5.16 1.68 -12.46
N GLN A 249 5.26 2.14 -13.68
CA GLN A 249 6.53 2.31 -14.37
C GLN A 249 6.57 3.59 -15.20
N LEU A 250 7.77 4.17 -15.34
CA LEU A 250 8.03 5.35 -16.16
C LEU A 250 8.39 4.92 -17.58
N LYS A 251 7.92 5.68 -18.57
CA LYS A 251 8.41 5.56 -19.93
C LYS A 251 9.83 6.13 -20.02
N ALA A 252 10.79 5.29 -20.38
CA ALA A 252 12.21 5.65 -20.48
C ALA A 252 12.74 5.21 -21.86
N GLY A 253 12.83 6.14 -22.81
CA GLY A 253 13.19 5.84 -24.19
C GLY A 253 12.21 4.85 -24.82
N GLU A 254 12.71 3.73 -25.33
CA GLU A 254 11.90 2.65 -25.89
C GLU A 254 11.37 1.64 -24.87
N GLY A 255 11.72 1.79 -23.60
CA GLY A 255 11.36 0.87 -22.52
C GLY A 255 10.65 1.52 -21.34
N TYR A 256 10.56 0.76 -20.26
CA TYR A 256 9.93 1.19 -19.03
C TYR A 256 10.84 0.93 -17.82
N GLU A 257 10.84 1.87 -16.89
CA GLU A 257 11.55 1.78 -15.62
C GLU A 257 10.58 1.74 -14.45
N GLU A 258 10.73 0.76 -13.58
CA GLU A 258 9.86 0.52 -12.44
C GLU A 258 9.98 1.63 -11.39
N ILE A 259 8.83 2.13 -10.91
CA ILE A 259 8.76 3.12 -9.83
C ILE A 259 8.11 2.57 -8.56
N VAL A 260 7.00 1.85 -8.64
CA VAL A 260 6.31 1.27 -7.48
C VAL A 260 5.70 -0.07 -7.83
N ARG A 261 5.88 -1.06 -6.96
CA ARG A 261 5.06 -2.29 -6.95
C ARG A 261 3.98 -2.18 -5.89
N GLY A 262 2.84 -2.76 -6.17
CA GLY A 262 1.72 -2.80 -5.24
C GLY A 262 1.05 -4.16 -5.19
N ARG A 263 0.47 -4.48 -4.04
CA ARG A 263 -0.48 -5.57 -3.88
C ARG A 263 -1.69 -5.05 -3.11
N THR A 264 -2.88 -5.26 -3.65
CA THR A 264 -4.14 -4.91 -3.01
C THR A 264 -4.93 -6.16 -2.66
N THR A 265 -5.57 -6.14 -1.49
CA THR A 265 -6.49 -7.20 -1.04
C THR A 265 -7.87 -6.59 -0.85
N TRP A 266 -8.90 -7.32 -1.26
CA TRP A 266 -10.26 -6.84 -1.36
C TRP A 266 -11.23 -7.73 -0.61
N LYS A 267 -12.30 -7.15 -0.09
CA LYS A 267 -13.44 -7.86 0.50
C LYS A 267 -14.73 -7.37 -0.15
N LYS A 268 -15.77 -8.21 -0.20
CA LYS A 268 -17.09 -7.79 -0.68
C LYS A 268 -17.61 -6.64 0.19
N LYS A 269 -18.30 -5.69 -0.44
CA LYS A 269 -19.10 -4.71 0.29
C LYS A 269 -20.27 -5.43 0.95
N LEU A 270 -20.53 -5.09 2.21
CA LEU A 270 -21.69 -5.58 2.96
C LEU A 270 -22.96 -4.86 2.50
#